data_e5cd140ef1317cb6de82810027100da5
#
_entry.id   e5cd140ef1317cb6de82810027100da5
#
_cell.length_a   1.000
_cell.length_b   1.000
_cell.length_c   1.000
_cell.angle_alpha   90.00
_cell.angle_beta   90.00
_cell.angle_gamma   90.00
#
_symmetry.space_group_name_H-M   'P 1'
#
loop_
_entity.id
_entity.type
_entity.pdbx_description
1 polymer ?
#
loop_
_entity_poly.entity_id
_entity_poly.type
_entity_poly.pdbx_seq_one_letter_code
_entity_poly.pdbx_strand_id
1 'polypeptide(L)'
;MEFSLRRSNPRKALALAVACALGSAAPSAALAVASRTALPHSGAAAVRSEIRSLMPRSPKAPSSPAAAFHVTSCADDDGPGTLRTIVAAAGEGDSVDLSTLSCSSITLTQGAVPVLLNDLTVSGPGAEALALDGDGASRVFVHPGYGTLVVQGLTLRNGATRVAGNKITGGGCVASLGYVALDHSSVSGCYASGEGVYGGGIFAYGVLLYDSSVSGNVALGKSATFDTASFGGGIYARYARIADSTVSANRATHTFAYGKSGYDTGGGIFCDGGGTILASTIEGNYSYRFGGGVSTYGRGVVDVINSTISGNSANTKTGGGIHMRVYGTANIENSTITANHAAIGGGVYLRGLTQAFTLQSTVISGNTAASGGADIGASAPTVLLGANNLVVANGANVTLPADTLHVDPLLRPLAFNGGPTRTHALRPGSPALDAGNDFAGLATDQRGDGFPRTVGAGTDIGAFEGVVATAAGPAQIPTLSNTVLAVLAAVLAATGGLAMRRHRRHVT
;
A
#
# COMPACT_ATOMS: atom_id res chain seq x y z
N MET A 1 8.87 -4.34 46.15
CA MET A 1 9.89 -4.84 45.19
C MET A 1 9.50 -4.32 43.82
N GLU A 2 10.09 -3.20 43.46
CA GLU A 2 9.95 -2.59 42.15
C GLU A 2 10.82 -3.31 41.16
N PHE A 3 10.22 -4.01 40.20
CA PHE A 3 10.93 -4.52 39.02
C PHE A 3 10.88 -3.48 37.90
N SER A 4 11.98 -2.77 37.74
CA SER A 4 12.26 -1.91 36.61
C SER A 4 12.25 -2.74 35.34
N LEU A 5 11.21 -2.62 34.51
CA LEU A 5 11.15 -3.11 33.14
C LEU A 5 12.16 -2.35 32.26
N ARG A 6 13.32 -2.90 32.06
CA ARG A 6 14.24 -2.45 31.01
C ARG A 6 13.51 -2.60 29.66
N ARG A 7 13.20 -1.48 29.05
CA ARG A 7 12.69 -1.41 27.67
C ARG A 7 13.69 -2.09 26.75
N SER A 8 13.34 -3.23 26.20
CA SER A 8 14.15 -3.90 25.19
C SER A 8 14.28 -2.98 23.97
N ASN A 9 15.50 -2.70 23.56
CA ASN A 9 15.79 -1.87 22.41
C ASN A 9 15.27 -2.60 21.13
N PRO A 10 14.36 -2.02 20.35
CA PRO A 10 13.80 -2.67 19.16
C PRO A 10 14.88 -3.11 18.14
N ARG A 11 16.05 -2.47 18.17
CA ARG A 11 17.22 -2.90 17.35
C ARG A 11 17.73 -4.31 17.69
N LYS A 12 17.65 -4.71 18.97
CA LYS A 12 18.02 -6.07 19.38
C LYS A 12 16.98 -7.10 18.98
N ALA A 13 15.70 -6.71 18.98
CA ALA A 13 14.61 -7.57 18.52
C ALA A 13 14.69 -7.84 17.02
N LEU A 14 15.07 -6.82 16.22
CA LEU A 14 15.25 -6.94 14.77
C LEU A 14 16.37 -7.95 14.42
N ALA A 15 17.54 -7.80 15.02
CA ALA A 15 18.67 -8.71 14.78
C ALA A 15 18.37 -10.14 15.25
N LEU A 16 17.65 -10.29 16.36
CA LEU A 16 17.32 -11.60 16.92
C LEU A 16 16.29 -12.35 16.07
N ALA A 17 15.31 -11.65 15.49
CA ALA A 17 14.27 -12.28 14.64
C ALA A 17 14.87 -12.95 13.39
N VAL A 18 15.88 -12.33 12.78
CA VAL A 18 16.54 -12.88 11.59
C VAL A 18 17.61 -13.89 11.95
N ALA A 19 18.38 -13.67 13.02
CA ALA A 19 19.38 -14.62 13.48
C ALA A 19 18.76 -15.97 13.91
N CYS A 20 17.60 -15.95 14.57
CA CYS A 20 16.85 -17.18 14.90
C CYS A 20 16.31 -17.91 13.67
N ALA A 21 16.15 -17.21 12.54
CA ALA A 21 15.68 -17.82 11.29
C ALA A 21 16.80 -18.52 10.50
N LEU A 22 18.06 -18.16 10.74
CA LEU A 22 19.21 -18.58 9.93
C LEU A 22 20.18 -19.55 10.64
N GLY A 23 20.08 -19.73 11.94
CA GLY A 23 20.89 -20.74 12.68
C GLY A 23 22.42 -20.50 12.68
N SER A 24 22.92 -19.29 12.37
CA SER A 24 24.34 -19.00 12.34
C SER A 24 24.72 -17.70 13.07
N ALA A 25 25.91 -17.66 13.69
CA ALA A 25 26.44 -16.51 14.38
C ALA A 25 26.95 -15.46 13.40
N ALA A 26 26.56 -14.19 13.62
CA ALA A 26 26.97 -13.07 12.78
C ALA A 26 28.32 -12.48 13.22
N PRO A 27 29.22 -12.08 12.30
CA PRO A 27 30.37 -11.26 12.61
C PRO A 27 29.96 -9.80 12.83
N SER A 28 30.56 -9.16 13.85
CA SER A 28 30.34 -7.75 14.17
C SER A 28 31.09 -6.84 13.19
N ALA A 29 30.42 -6.29 12.23
CA ALA A 29 30.89 -5.19 11.39
C ALA A 29 30.20 -3.88 11.79
N ALA A 30 30.98 -2.86 12.10
CA ALA A 30 30.49 -1.52 12.43
C ALA A 30 29.94 -0.83 11.18
N LEU A 31 28.63 -0.50 11.19
CA LEU A 31 27.97 0.22 10.11
C LEU A 31 28.25 1.73 10.20
N ALA A 32 28.85 2.28 9.17
CA ALA A 32 28.70 3.69 8.83
C ALA A 32 27.35 3.88 8.10
N VAL A 33 26.29 4.18 8.86
CA VAL A 33 25.01 4.58 8.30
C VAL A 33 25.15 6.02 7.82
N ALA A 34 25.26 6.23 6.52
CA ALA A 34 25.01 7.54 5.93
C ALA A 34 23.57 7.94 6.31
N SER A 35 23.44 8.92 7.22
CA SER A 35 22.18 9.54 7.54
C SER A 35 21.72 10.28 6.28
N ARG A 36 20.85 9.65 5.48
CA ARG A 36 20.17 10.37 4.40
C ARG A 36 19.22 11.35 5.09
N THR A 37 19.50 12.63 4.90
CA THR A 37 18.66 13.74 5.31
C THR A 37 17.21 13.50 4.89
N ALA A 38 16.27 13.92 5.75
CA ALA A 38 14.86 13.98 5.39
C ALA A 38 14.73 14.65 4.01
N LEU A 39 13.91 14.06 3.14
CA LEU A 39 13.64 14.66 1.83
C LEU A 39 13.12 16.07 2.02
N PRO A 40 13.65 17.07 1.32
CA PRO A 40 12.96 18.34 1.22
C PRO A 40 11.56 18.08 0.62
N HIS A 41 10.57 18.89 0.99
CA HIS A 41 9.20 18.89 0.45
C HIS A 41 9.22 19.23 -1.05
N SER A 42 9.85 18.41 -1.82
CA SER A 42 9.94 18.49 -3.27
C SER A 42 8.87 17.53 -3.81
N GLY A 43 7.94 18.07 -4.53
CA GLY A 43 6.72 17.47 -5.02
C GLY A 43 6.76 16.00 -5.41
N ALA A 44 5.60 15.39 -5.53
CA ALA A 44 5.41 13.96 -5.81
C ALA A 44 6.26 13.43 -6.99
N ALA A 45 6.54 14.25 -7.98
CA ALA A 45 7.45 13.90 -9.08
C ALA A 45 8.87 13.61 -8.58
N ALA A 46 9.35 14.34 -7.58
CA ALA A 46 10.66 14.10 -6.99
C ALA A 46 10.68 12.80 -6.17
N VAL A 47 9.58 12.51 -5.43
CA VAL A 47 9.43 11.23 -4.69
C VAL A 47 9.34 10.05 -5.66
N ARG A 48 8.53 10.15 -6.72
CA ARG A 48 8.50 9.12 -7.79
C ARG A 48 9.86 8.92 -8.43
N SER A 49 10.56 10.02 -8.75
CA SER A 49 11.91 9.96 -9.30
C SER A 49 12.91 9.34 -8.33
N GLU A 50 12.77 9.62 -7.04
CA GLU A 50 13.65 9.04 -6.02
C GLU A 50 13.37 7.56 -5.81
N ILE A 51 12.11 7.13 -5.69
CA ILE A 51 11.75 5.72 -5.62
C ILE A 51 12.24 4.99 -6.87
N ARG A 52 12.01 5.55 -8.07
CA ARG A 52 12.56 4.99 -9.32
C ARG A 52 14.09 5.00 -9.37
N SER A 53 14.76 5.92 -8.69
CA SER A 53 16.24 5.94 -8.63
C SER A 53 16.82 4.97 -7.61
N LEU A 54 16.01 4.54 -6.64
CA LEU A 54 16.39 3.53 -5.65
C LEU A 54 16.07 2.12 -6.14
N MET A 55 15.09 1.99 -7.03
CA MET A 55 14.94 0.77 -7.83
C MET A 55 16.07 0.76 -8.85
N PRO A 56 16.79 -0.34 -9.03
CA PRO A 56 17.82 -0.41 -10.03
C PRO A 56 17.17 0.00 -11.37
N ARG A 57 17.55 1.16 -11.89
CA ARG A 57 17.51 1.32 -13.34
C ARG A 57 18.25 0.12 -13.86
N SER A 58 17.75 -0.50 -14.94
CA SER A 58 18.46 -1.58 -15.65
C SER A 58 19.93 -1.60 -15.26
N PRO A 59 20.45 -2.65 -14.69
CA PRO A 59 21.56 -2.66 -13.76
C PRO A 59 22.61 -1.63 -14.15
N LYS A 60 23.00 -0.76 -13.22
CA LYS A 60 24.20 0.10 -13.40
C LYS A 60 25.22 -0.82 -14.03
N ALA A 61 25.61 -0.53 -15.29
CA ALA A 61 26.60 -1.35 -15.95
C ALA A 61 27.74 -1.57 -14.96
N PRO A 62 27.95 -2.78 -14.47
CA PRO A 62 29.03 -3.03 -13.54
C PRO A 62 30.33 -2.76 -14.27
N SER A 63 31.38 -2.57 -13.55
CA SER A 63 32.75 -2.58 -14.09
C SER A 63 33.14 -3.94 -14.70
N SER A 64 32.29 -4.94 -14.59
CA SER A 64 32.09 -6.16 -15.40
C SER A 64 30.60 -6.29 -15.65
N PRO A 65 30.12 -6.71 -16.86
CA PRO A 65 28.69 -6.82 -17.10
C PRO A 65 28.07 -7.76 -16.07
N ALA A 66 27.02 -7.30 -15.37
CA ALA A 66 26.24 -8.15 -14.49
C ALA A 66 25.73 -9.32 -15.35
N ALA A 67 26.07 -10.53 -14.96
CA ALA A 67 25.59 -11.70 -15.67
C ALA A 67 24.08 -11.84 -15.45
N ALA A 68 23.30 -11.98 -16.52
CA ALA A 68 21.94 -12.40 -16.39
C ALA A 68 21.91 -13.92 -16.26
N PHE A 69 21.49 -14.40 -15.10
CA PHE A 69 21.32 -15.83 -14.84
C PHE A 69 19.89 -16.22 -15.16
N HIS A 70 19.70 -17.12 -16.11
CA HIS A 70 18.37 -17.55 -16.53
C HIS A 70 17.94 -18.81 -15.78
N VAL A 71 16.75 -18.75 -15.16
CA VAL A 71 16.06 -19.91 -14.62
C VAL A 71 15.38 -20.64 -15.79
N THR A 72 15.64 -21.93 -15.93
CA THR A 72 15.13 -22.75 -17.04
C THR A 72 14.25 -23.91 -16.58
N SER A 73 14.14 -24.12 -15.27
CA SER A 73 13.34 -25.19 -14.67
C SER A 73 12.32 -24.62 -13.69
N CYS A 74 11.09 -25.12 -13.74
CA CYS A 74 10.03 -24.81 -12.79
C CYS A 74 10.04 -25.69 -11.52
N ALA A 75 10.98 -26.63 -11.42
CA ALA A 75 11.15 -27.46 -10.24
C ALA A 75 11.80 -26.67 -9.10
N ASP A 76 11.52 -27.07 -7.86
CA ASP A 76 12.21 -26.58 -6.66
C ASP A 76 13.04 -27.72 -6.06
N ASP A 77 14.14 -28.03 -6.74
CA ASP A 77 15.14 -29.02 -6.33
C ASP A 77 16.55 -28.43 -6.53
N ASP A 78 17.60 -29.22 -6.25
CA ASP A 78 18.98 -28.84 -6.48
C ASP A 78 19.46 -29.12 -7.92
N GLY A 79 18.52 -29.37 -8.86
CA GLY A 79 18.81 -29.62 -10.26
C GLY A 79 19.30 -28.37 -10.99
N PRO A 80 19.99 -28.54 -12.12
CA PRO A 80 20.49 -27.41 -12.90
C PRO A 80 19.35 -26.57 -13.45
N GLY A 81 19.53 -25.25 -13.44
CA GLY A 81 18.57 -24.29 -13.99
C GLY A 81 17.35 -24.03 -13.11
N THR A 82 17.26 -24.57 -11.90
CA THR A 82 16.19 -24.23 -10.93
C THR A 82 16.45 -22.87 -10.30
N LEU A 83 15.40 -22.20 -9.78
CA LEU A 83 15.54 -20.92 -9.10
C LEU A 83 16.60 -20.97 -7.98
N ARG A 84 16.62 -22.05 -7.20
CA ARG A 84 17.49 -22.22 -6.05
C ARG A 84 18.95 -22.31 -6.45
N THR A 85 19.27 -23.12 -7.45
CA THR A 85 20.64 -23.28 -7.96
C THR A 85 21.14 -22.02 -8.68
N ILE A 86 20.26 -21.32 -9.38
CA ILE A 86 20.61 -20.08 -10.07
C ILE A 86 20.87 -18.94 -9.05
N VAL A 87 20.02 -18.77 -8.05
CA VAL A 87 20.24 -17.78 -6.98
C VAL A 87 21.54 -18.08 -6.20
N ALA A 88 21.86 -19.35 -5.97
CA ALA A 88 23.10 -19.74 -5.29
C ALA A 88 24.36 -19.48 -6.14
N ALA A 89 24.23 -19.49 -7.46
CA ALA A 89 25.34 -19.24 -8.40
C ALA A 89 25.54 -17.75 -8.73
N ALA A 90 24.53 -16.90 -8.48
CA ALA A 90 24.58 -15.47 -8.76
C ALA A 90 25.59 -14.75 -7.84
N GLY A 91 26.24 -13.72 -8.37
CA GLY A 91 27.14 -12.82 -7.66
C GLY A 91 26.44 -11.54 -7.18
N GLU A 92 27.20 -10.70 -6.50
CA GLU A 92 26.73 -9.44 -5.95
C GLU A 92 26.27 -8.46 -7.05
N GLY A 93 25.01 -8.02 -6.96
CA GLY A 93 24.41 -7.11 -7.92
C GLY A 93 23.91 -7.75 -9.23
N ASP A 94 24.02 -9.06 -9.36
CA ASP A 94 23.52 -9.79 -10.52
C ASP A 94 21.99 -9.82 -10.61
N SER A 95 21.49 -10.27 -11.75
CA SER A 95 20.05 -10.50 -11.98
C SER A 95 19.75 -11.96 -12.27
N VAL A 96 18.67 -12.46 -11.69
CA VAL A 96 18.10 -13.78 -11.92
C VAL A 96 16.80 -13.60 -12.71
N ASP A 97 16.76 -14.11 -13.92
CA ASP A 97 15.67 -13.92 -14.88
C ASP A 97 14.83 -15.19 -15.02
N LEU A 98 13.53 -15.05 -14.71
CA LEU A 98 12.51 -16.10 -14.84
C LEU A 98 11.55 -15.82 -16.02
N SER A 99 11.81 -14.78 -16.82
CA SER A 99 10.86 -14.30 -17.84
C SER A 99 10.52 -15.32 -18.93
N THR A 100 11.38 -16.30 -19.15
CA THR A 100 11.23 -17.33 -20.20
C THR A 100 10.54 -18.60 -19.71
N LEU A 101 10.21 -18.71 -18.42
CA LEU A 101 9.53 -19.88 -17.88
C LEU A 101 8.09 -19.98 -18.42
N SER A 102 7.68 -21.21 -18.75
CA SER A 102 6.33 -21.49 -19.25
C SER A 102 5.34 -21.89 -18.16
N CYS A 103 5.81 -22.14 -16.93
CA CYS A 103 4.94 -22.44 -15.80
C CYS A 103 4.35 -21.15 -15.19
N SER A 104 3.17 -21.27 -14.61
CA SER A 104 2.52 -20.17 -13.89
C SER A 104 2.88 -20.11 -12.40
N SER A 105 3.58 -21.14 -11.88
CA SER A 105 4.00 -21.18 -10.46
C SER A 105 5.23 -22.06 -10.29
N ILE A 106 6.13 -21.63 -9.39
CA ILE A 106 7.16 -22.47 -8.78
C ILE A 106 6.74 -22.67 -7.32
N THR A 107 6.39 -23.89 -6.95
CA THR A 107 6.06 -24.25 -5.55
C THR A 107 7.34 -24.62 -4.81
N LEU A 108 7.63 -23.91 -3.71
CA LEU A 108 8.85 -24.09 -2.91
C LEU A 108 8.66 -25.25 -1.92
N THR A 109 9.16 -26.43 -2.30
CA THR A 109 9.05 -27.67 -1.50
C THR A 109 10.24 -27.87 -0.56
N GLN A 110 11.38 -27.22 -0.84
CA GLN A 110 12.61 -27.31 -0.05
C GLN A 110 12.82 -26.12 0.89
N GLY A 111 11.75 -25.37 1.22
CA GLY A 111 11.80 -24.23 2.09
C GLY A 111 12.16 -22.93 1.35
N ALA A 112 12.44 -21.88 2.11
CA ALA A 112 12.74 -20.56 1.56
C ALA A 112 13.99 -20.58 0.67
N VAL A 113 13.99 -19.76 -0.38
CA VAL A 113 15.19 -19.51 -1.18
C VAL A 113 16.09 -18.52 -0.42
N PRO A 114 17.30 -18.90 0.00
CA PRO A 114 18.22 -17.99 0.67
C PRO A 114 18.92 -17.10 -0.37
N VAL A 115 18.79 -15.77 -0.19
CA VAL A 115 19.53 -14.77 -0.96
C VAL A 115 20.68 -14.26 -0.07
N LEU A 116 21.85 -14.84 -0.21
CA LEU A 116 23.00 -14.55 0.67
C LEU A 116 23.81 -13.31 0.26
N LEU A 117 23.44 -12.70 -0.88
CA LEU A 117 24.04 -11.47 -1.40
C LEU A 117 23.44 -10.24 -0.73
N ASN A 118 24.14 -9.09 -0.80
CA ASN A 118 23.55 -7.83 -0.39
C ASN A 118 22.54 -7.32 -1.44
N ASP A 119 22.94 -7.33 -2.69
CA ASP A 119 22.10 -6.83 -3.78
C ASP A 119 21.83 -7.94 -4.81
N LEU A 120 20.57 -8.23 -5.04
CA LEU A 120 20.12 -9.16 -6.08
C LEU A 120 18.81 -8.68 -6.68
N THR A 121 18.69 -8.79 -8.02
CA THR A 121 17.43 -8.60 -8.74
C THR A 121 16.87 -9.94 -9.17
N VAL A 122 15.59 -10.20 -8.90
CA VAL A 122 14.84 -11.37 -9.38
C VAL A 122 13.69 -10.87 -10.22
N SER A 123 13.70 -11.18 -11.52
CA SER A 123 12.73 -10.68 -12.48
C SER A 123 11.93 -11.80 -13.14
N GLY A 124 10.64 -11.57 -13.33
CA GLY A 124 9.70 -12.50 -13.94
C GLY A 124 8.94 -11.91 -15.13
N PRO A 125 8.05 -12.70 -15.74
CA PRO A 125 7.27 -12.32 -16.94
C PRO A 125 6.10 -11.38 -16.65
N GLY A 126 5.83 -11.08 -15.40
CA GLY A 126 4.69 -10.30 -14.92
C GLY A 126 4.04 -10.95 -13.70
N ALA A 127 3.53 -10.15 -12.76
CA ALA A 127 2.96 -10.65 -11.51
C ALA A 127 1.77 -11.60 -11.72
N GLU A 128 0.98 -11.40 -12.76
CA GLU A 128 -0.14 -12.28 -13.12
C GLU A 128 0.30 -13.57 -13.81
N ALA A 129 1.53 -13.60 -14.36
CA ALA A 129 2.01 -14.71 -15.19
C ALA A 129 2.76 -15.77 -14.36
N LEU A 130 3.56 -15.35 -13.35
CA LEU A 130 4.39 -16.28 -12.58
C LEU A 130 4.34 -15.98 -11.08
N ALA A 131 4.03 -17.00 -10.30
CA ALA A 131 4.07 -16.97 -8.84
C ALA A 131 5.20 -17.83 -8.26
N LEU A 132 5.87 -17.33 -7.23
CA LEU A 132 6.69 -18.12 -6.32
C LEU A 132 5.82 -18.42 -5.09
N ASP A 133 5.50 -19.71 -4.89
CA ASP A 133 4.51 -20.17 -3.92
C ASP A 133 5.18 -20.90 -2.75
N GLY A 134 5.07 -20.35 -1.55
CA GLY A 134 5.61 -20.94 -0.33
C GLY A 134 4.80 -22.11 0.22
N ASP A 135 3.69 -22.48 -0.44
CA ASP A 135 2.78 -23.61 -0.09
C ASP A 135 2.30 -23.61 1.38
N GLY A 136 2.28 -22.45 2.01
CA GLY A 136 1.97 -22.34 3.44
C GLY A 136 3.01 -23.02 4.35
N ALA A 137 4.12 -23.50 3.84
CA ALA A 137 5.12 -24.27 4.56
C ALA A 137 6.35 -23.42 4.95
N SER A 138 6.84 -22.57 4.05
CA SER A 138 8.02 -21.74 4.28
C SER A 138 7.86 -20.34 3.72
N ARG A 139 8.78 -19.43 4.06
CA ARG A 139 8.93 -18.16 3.34
C ARG A 139 9.24 -18.41 1.87
N VAL A 140 9.05 -17.38 1.04
CA VAL A 140 9.57 -17.39 -0.33
C VAL A 140 11.06 -17.03 -0.32
N PHE A 141 11.40 -15.87 0.24
CA PHE A 141 12.79 -15.42 0.33
C PHE A 141 13.24 -15.14 1.76
N VAL A 142 14.49 -15.48 2.03
CA VAL A 142 15.24 -15.00 3.21
C VAL A 142 16.49 -14.28 2.71
N HIS A 143 16.59 -12.97 3.01
CA HIS A 143 17.66 -12.09 2.58
C HIS A 143 18.39 -11.50 3.81
N PRO A 144 19.50 -12.12 4.25
CA PRO A 144 20.29 -11.65 5.37
C PRO A 144 21.24 -10.49 4.99
N GLY A 145 21.30 -10.13 3.71
CA GLY A 145 22.07 -8.98 3.23
C GLY A 145 21.49 -7.66 3.71
N TYR A 146 22.33 -6.63 3.77
CA TYR A 146 21.95 -5.27 4.17
C TYR A 146 21.66 -4.34 2.98
N GLY A 147 21.87 -4.81 1.77
CA GLY A 147 21.52 -4.11 0.53
C GLY A 147 20.05 -4.29 0.14
N THR A 148 19.80 -4.47 -1.15
CA THR A 148 18.44 -4.50 -1.69
C THR A 148 18.15 -5.81 -2.44
N LEU A 149 17.12 -6.52 -1.99
CA LEU A 149 16.48 -7.56 -2.80
C LEU A 149 15.40 -6.89 -3.65
N VAL A 150 15.58 -6.89 -4.97
CA VAL A 150 14.60 -6.38 -5.92
C VAL A 150 13.81 -7.54 -6.50
N VAL A 151 12.49 -7.43 -6.50
CA VAL A 151 11.56 -8.38 -7.13
C VAL A 151 10.75 -7.63 -8.17
N GLN A 152 10.85 -8.05 -9.42
CA GLN A 152 10.18 -7.41 -10.56
C GLN A 152 9.28 -8.39 -11.29
N GLY A 153 8.03 -8.00 -11.56
CA GLY A 153 7.10 -8.77 -12.37
C GLY A 153 6.82 -10.18 -11.85
N LEU A 154 6.69 -10.35 -10.52
CA LEU A 154 6.44 -11.65 -9.88
C LEU A 154 5.37 -11.53 -8.80
N THR A 155 4.64 -12.61 -8.59
CA THR A 155 3.82 -12.82 -7.39
C THR A 155 4.57 -13.70 -6.40
N LEU A 156 4.75 -13.22 -5.16
CA LEU A 156 5.19 -14.00 -4.02
C LEU A 156 3.97 -14.33 -3.16
N ARG A 157 3.62 -15.60 -3.01
CA ARG A 157 2.38 -15.96 -2.32
C ARG A 157 2.50 -17.12 -1.37
N ASN A 158 1.51 -17.22 -0.48
CA ASN A 158 1.33 -18.37 0.44
C ASN A 158 2.58 -18.70 1.25
N GLY A 159 3.50 -17.74 1.42
CA GLY A 159 4.67 -17.95 2.28
C GLY A 159 4.26 -18.03 3.75
N ALA A 160 4.96 -18.84 4.53
CA ALA A 160 4.66 -18.94 5.95
C ALA A 160 5.90 -19.04 6.84
N THR A 161 5.79 -18.44 8.02
CA THR A 161 6.69 -18.69 9.14
C THR A 161 5.92 -18.90 10.42
N ARG A 162 6.20 -20.00 11.10
CA ARG A 162 5.55 -20.36 12.35
C ARG A 162 6.59 -20.75 13.36
N VAL A 163 6.68 -20.00 14.45
CA VAL A 163 7.61 -20.31 15.56
C VAL A 163 6.81 -20.56 16.84
N ALA A 164 7.23 -21.60 17.57
CA ALA A 164 6.64 -21.95 18.85
C ALA A 164 7.45 -21.38 20.01
N GLY A 165 6.78 -21.24 21.17
CA GLY A 165 7.40 -20.67 22.37
C GLY A 165 7.63 -19.16 22.26
N ASN A 166 8.46 -18.61 23.12
CA ASN A 166 8.74 -17.17 23.26
C ASN A 166 9.67 -16.66 22.15
N LYS A 167 9.36 -16.97 20.88
CA LYS A 167 10.18 -16.58 19.74
C LYS A 167 9.49 -15.51 18.90
N ILE A 168 10.31 -14.57 18.45
CA ILE A 168 9.94 -13.48 17.53
C ILE A 168 10.14 -13.97 16.09
N THR A 169 9.23 -13.63 15.19
CA THR A 169 9.33 -13.92 13.77
C THR A 169 8.77 -12.79 12.93
N GLY A 170 8.92 -12.88 11.61
CA GLY A 170 8.33 -11.92 10.67
C GLY A 170 8.59 -12.28 9.21
N GLY A 171 7.90 -11.58 8.33
CA GLY A 171 7.99 -11.79 6.90
C GLY A 171 7.51 -13.17 6.48
N GLY A 172 6.21 -13.37 6.37
CA GLY A 172 5.66 -14.66 5.94
C GLY A 172 6.14 -15.07 4.55
N CYS A 173 6.25 -14.11 3.63
CA CYS A 173 6.84 -14.35 2.31
C CYS A 173 8.30 -13.88 2.23
N VAL A 174 8.63 -12.69 2.74
CA VAL A 174 9.98 -12.14 2.62
C VAL A 174 10.48 -11.64 3.97
N ALA A 175 11.65 -12.14 4.39
CA ALA A 175 12.36 -11.63 5.55
C ALA A 175 13.73 -11.09 5.11
N SER A 176 14.00 -9.79 5.32
CA SER A 176 15.23 -9.11 4.94
C SER A 176 15.82 -8.30 6.08
N LEU A 177 17.14 -8.26 6.21
CA LEU A 177 17.84 -7.30 7.06
C LEU A 177 18.10 -5.97 6.37
N GLY A 178 18.06 -5.95 5.03
CA GLY A 178 18.21 -4.79 4.17
C GLY A 178 16.86 -4.28 3.63
N TYR A 179 16.89 -3.85 2.39
CA TYR A 179 15.73 -3.34 1.66
C TYR A 179 15.07 -4.42 0.83
N VAL A 180 13.76 -4.32 0.69
CA VAL A 180 12.96 -5.09 -0.27
C VAL A 180 12.29 -4.08 -1.20
N ALA A 181 12.54 -4.20 -2.49
CA ALA A 181 11.93 -3.40 -3.52
C ALA A 181 11.03 -4.28 -4.39
N LEU A 182 9.75 -3.94 -4.47
CA LEU A 182 8.79 -4.56 -5.39
C LEU A 182 8.51 -3.60 -6.52
N ASP A 183 8.65 -4.08 -7.74
CA ASP A 183 8.34 -3.35 -8.97
C ASP A 183 7.41 -4.20 -9.83
N HIS A 184 6.19 -3.72 -10.15
CA HIS A 184 5.16 -4.46 -10.88
C HIS A 184 4.93 -5.87 -10.29
N SER A 185 4.92 -5.98 -8.95
CA SER A 185 4.96 -7.26 -8.24
C SER A 185 3.87 -7.36 -7.17
N SER A 186 3.57 -8.58 -6.74
CA SER A 186 2.58 -8.84 -5.70
C SER A 186 3.13 -9.68 -4.56
N VAL A 187 2.72 -9.38 -3.31
CA VAL A 187 2.95 -10.23 -2.14
C VAL A 187 1.61 -10.53 -1.48
N SER A 188 1.17 -11.80 -1.51
CA SER A 188 -0.18 -12.13 -1.09
C SER A 188 -0.33 -13.42 -0.31
N GLY A 189 -1.32 -13.46 0.61
CA GLY A 189 -1.67 -14.67 1.34
C GLY A 189 -0.58 -15.21 2.26
N CYS A 190 0.38 -14.38 2.65
CA CYS A 190 1.50 -14.79 3.49
C CYS A 190 1.13 -14.76 4.97
N TYR A 191 1.77 -15.61 5.76
CA TYR A 191 1.40 -15.80 7.15
C TYR A 191 2.64 -15.85 8.05
N ALA A 192 2.63 -15.05 9.11
CA ALA A 192 3.65 -15.11 10.15
C ALA A 192 3.00 -15.31 11.53
N SER A 193 3.47 -16.27 12.32
CA SER A 193 2.98 -16.45 13.69
C SER A 193 4.07 -16.79 14.69
N GLY A 194 3.99 -16.17 15.87
CA GLY A 194 4.94 -16.31 16.97
C GLY A 194 4.53 -15.48 18.17
N GLU A 195 5.37 -15.32 19.17
CA GLU A 195 5.07 -14.45 20.31
C GLU A 195 5.09 -12.98 19.90
N GLY A 196 6.16 -12.52 19.23
CA GLY A 196 6.22 -11.21 18.55
C GLY A 196 6.28 -11.42 17.05
N VAL A 197 5.42 -10.73 16.29
CA VAL A 197 5.33 -10.89 14.85
C VAL A 197 5.51 -9.54 14.15
N TYR A 198 6.42 -9.51 13.19
CA TYR A 198 6.79 -8.33 12.44
C TYR A 198 6.63 -8.58 10.93
N GLY A 199 5.60 -7.99 10.32
CA GLY A 199 5.26 -8.19 8.93
C GLY A 199 4.66 -9.57 8.64
N GLY A 200 3.37 -9.65 8.35
CA GLY A 200 2.73 -10.88 7.89
C GLY A 200 3.21 -11.28 6.50
N GLY A 201 3.34 -10.31 5.61
CA GLY A 201 3.90 -10.47 4.26
C GLY A 201 5.40 -10.24 4.23
N ILE A 202 5.82 -9.01 4.54
CA ILE A 202 7.19 -8.51 4.40
C ILE A 202 7.71 -8.00 5.74
N PHE A 203 8.90 -8.46 6.11
CA PHE A 203 9.73 -7.92 7.17
C PHE A 203 11.03 -7.41 6.56
N ALA A 204 11.31 -6.10 6.67
CA ALA A 204 12.53 -5.52 6.13
C ALA A 204 13.01 -4.29 6.93
N TYR A 205 14.27 -3.90 6.75
CA TYR A 205 14.74 -2.59 7.21
C TYR A 205 14.07 -1.47 6.42
N GLY A 206 13.97 -1.60 5.11
CA GLY A 206 13.21 -0.69 4.25
C GLY A 206 12.38 -1.43 3.22
N VAL A 207 11.21 -0.87 2.87
CA VAL A 207 10.34 -1.41 1.83
C VAL A 207 10.04 -0.31 0.82
N LEU A 208 10.21 -0.64 -0.46
CA LEU A 208 9.89 0.21 -1.58
C LEU A 208 8.88 -0.52 -2.46
N LEU A 209 7.71 0.06 -2.67
CA LEU A 209 6.71 -0.44 -3.61
C LEU A 209 6.54 0.55 -4.74
N TYR A 210 6.56 0.06 -5.95
CA TYR A 210 6.20 0.80 -7.15
C TYR A 210 5.30 -0.08 -8.02
N ASP A 211 4.12 0.43 -8.37
CA ASP A 211 3.11 -0.28 -9.17
C ASP A 211 2.91 -1.74 -8.70
N SER A 212 2.78 -1.91 -7.38
CA SER A 212 2.84 -3.21 -6.73
C SER A 212 1.72 -3.38 -5.71
N SER A 213 1.48 -4.63 -5.31
CA SER A 213 0.46 -4.93 -4.31
C SER A 213 0.96 -5.78 -3.15
N VAL A 214 0.45 -5.48 -1.93
CA VAL A 214 0.66 -6.31 -0.74
C VAL A 214 -0.70 -6.60 -0.12
N SER A 215 -1.19 -7.84 -0.24
CA SER A 215 -2.59 -8.12 0.08
C SER A 215 -2.84 -9.43 0.83
N GLY A 216 -3.85 -9.44 1.71
CA GLY A 216 -4.31 -10.66 2.38
C GLY A 216 -3.28 -11.32 3.30
N ASN A 217 -2.26 -10.60 3.76
CA ASN A 217 -1.22 -11.14 4.61
C ASN A 217 -1.59 -11.04 6.10
N VAL A 218 -1.09 -11.96 6.91
CA VAL A 218 -1.46 -12.06 8.32
C VAL A 218 -0.24 -12.13 9.23
N ALA A 219 -0.16 -11.19 10.17
CA ALA A 219 0.72 -11.23 11.33
C ALA A 219 -0.11 -11.67 12.56
N LEU A 220 0.15 -12.87 13.09
CA LEU A 220 -0.59 -13.43 14.21
C LEU A 220 0.30 -13.62 15.44
N GLY A 221 0.13 -12.77 16.44
CA GLY A 221 0.74 -12.94 17.77
C GLY A 221 0.10 -14.09 18.53
N LYS A 222 0.93 -14.98 19.10
CA LYS A 222 0.48 -16.11 19.94
C LYS A 222 1.27 -16.11 21.23
N SER A 223 0.71 -15.63 22.32
CA SER A 223 1.32 -15.78 23.64
C SER A 223 0.32 -16.21 24.69
N ALA A 224 0.76 -17.10 25.55
CA ALA A 224 0.02 -17.46 26.75
C ALA A 224 0.41 -16.61 27.98
N THR A 225 1.50 -15.87 27.94
CA THR A 225 2.12 -15.35 29.17
C THR A 225 2.35 -13.84 29.23
N PHE A 226 2.57 -13.10 28.13
CA PHE A 226 2.88 -11.66 28.13
C PHE A 226 2.32 -10.88 26.95
N ASP A 227 2.49 -9.57 26.96
CA ASP A 227 2.09 -8.63 25.94
C ASP A 227 2.69 -8.99 24.57
N THR A 228 1.93 -9.71 23.77
CA THR A 228 2.30 -10.00 22.40
C THR A 228 2.08 -8.80 21.53
N ALA A 229 2.89 -8.68 20.52
CA ALA A 229 2.78 -7.61 19.55
C ALA A 229 2.79 -8.17 18.13
N SER A 230 1.84 -7.72 17.33
CA SER A 230 1.83 -7.95 15.89
C SER A 230 1.95 -6.61 15.19
N PHE A 231 3.06 -6.42 14.49
CA PHE A 231 3.38 -5.18 13.81
C PHE A 231 3.37 -5.37 12.30
N GLY A 232 2.48 -4.65 11.59
CA GLY A 232 2.35 -4.74 10.14
C GLY A 232 1.76 -6.05 9.66
N GLY A 233 0.45 -6.13 9.45
CA GLY A 233 -0.18 -7.32 8.89
C GLY A 233 0.36 -7.63 7.48
N GLY A 234 0.51 -6.62 6.65
CA GLY A 234 1.20 -6.70 5.37
C GLY A 234 2.69 -6.47 5.51
N ILE A 235 3.09 -5.28 5.97
CA ILE A 235 4.45 -4.77 5.94
C ILE A 235 4.89 -4.30 7.32
N TYR A 236 6.04 -4.81 7.77
CA TYR A 236 6.84 -4.19 8.80
C TYR A 236 8.13 -3.64 8.20
N ALA A 237 8.37 -2.34 8.37
CA ALA A 237 9.60 -1.71 7.95
C ALA A 237 10.02 -0.60 8.90
N ARG A 238 11.32 -0.26 8.95
CA ARG A 238 11.75 0.99 9.53
C ARG A 238 11.40 2.17 8.63
N TYR A 239 11.58 2.00 7.33
CA TYR A 239 11.23 3.00 6.31
C TYR A 239 10.36 2.34 5.23
N ALA A 240 9.21 2.94 4.93
CA ALA A 240 8.36 2.50 3.84
C ALA A 240 8.18 3.61 2.82
N ARG A 241 8.37 3.30 1.54
CA ARG A 241 8.05 4.19 0.41
C ARG A 241 7.17 3.44 -0.54
N ILE A 242 5.96 3.92 -0.69
CA ILE A 242 4.90 3.27 -1.43
C ILE A 242 4.40 4.26 -2.46
N ALA A 243 4.52 3.91 -3.74
CA ALA A 243 4.06 4.73 -4.84
C ALA A 243 3.28 3.90 -5.84
N ASP A 244 2.18 4.46 -6.35
CA ASP A 244 1.32 3.86 -7.38
C ASP A 244 0.88 2.43 -7.03
N SER A 245 0.70 2.14 -5.71
CA SER A 245 0.60 0.78 -5.18
C SER A 245 -0.61 0.58 -4.28
N THR A 246 -0.97 -0.69 -4.07
CA THR A 246 -2.10 -1.06 -3.20
C THR A 246 -1.64 -1.91 -2.03
N VAL A 247 -2.03 -1.53 -0.79
CA VAL A 247 -1.86 -2.37 0.40
C VAL A 247 -3.24 -2.68 0.96
N SER A 248 -3.69 -3.95 0.84
CA SER A 248 -5.10 -4.26 1.09
C SER A 248 -5.33 -5.54 1.86
N ALA A 249 -6.43 -5.58 2.64
CA ALA A 249 -6.93 -6.77 3.31
C ALA A 249 -5.89 -7.47 4.22
N ASN A 250 -4.85 -6.78 4.67
CA ASN A 250 -3.85 -7.34 5.57
C ASN A 250 -4.31 -7.26 7.02
N ARG A 251 -3.79 -8.15 7.86
CA ARG A 251 -4.28 -8.31 9.23
C ARG A 251 -3.16 -8.43 10.26
N ALA A 252 -3.10 -7.52 11.23
CA ALA A 252 -2.30 -7.61 12.45
C ALA A 252 -3.21 -7.97 13.63
N THR A 253 -3.04 -9.14 14.20
CA THR A 253 -3.94 -9.68 15.24
C THR A 253 -3.20 -10.64 16.18
N HIS A 254 -3.90 -11.05 17.24
CA HIS A 254 -3.38 -12.02 18.20
C HIS A 254 -4.44 -13.01 18.64
N THR A 255 -4.01 -14.15 19.20
CA THR A 255 -4.85 -15.06 19.94
C THR A 255 -4.49 -15.00 21.41
N PHE A 256 -5.42 -14.60 22.27
CA PHE A 256 -5.20 -14.53 23.73
C PHE A 256 -6.02 -15.53 24.52
N ALA A 257 -5.42 -15.94 25.64
CA ALA A 257 -6.19 -16.29 26.82
C ALA A 257 -6.79 -15.02 27.45
N TYR A 258 -8.00 -15.12 27.93
CA TYR A 258 -8.82 -14.05 28.53
C TYR A 258 -8.02 -13.08 29.43
N GLY A 259 -8.15 -11.79 29.20
CA GLY A 259 -7.70 -10.74 30.11
C GLY A 259 -6.32 -10.12 29.88
N LYS A 260 -5.59 -10.46 28.80
CA LYS A 260 -4.27 -9.88 28.52
C LYS A 260 -4.28 -8.90 27.34
N SER A 261 -3.45 -7.88 27.38
CA SER A 261 -3.39 -6.81 26.38
C SER A 261 -2.20 -7.02 25.43
N GLY A 262 -2.46 -7.15 24.12
CA GLY A 262 -1.43 -7.15 23.08
C GLY A 262 -1.26 -5.78 22.43
N TYR A 263 -0.17 -5.60 21.75
CA TYR A 263 0.10 -4.42 20.93
C TYR A 263 0.04 -4.80 19.45
N ASP A 264 -1.16 -4.86 18.88
CA ASP A 264 -1.31 -5.04 17.44
C ASP A 264 -1.43 -3.68 16.78
N THR A 265 -0.63 -3.46 15.76
CA THR A 265 -0.55 -2.15 15.15
C THR A 265 -0.14 -2.24 13.68
N GLY A 266 -0.74 -1.37 12.86
CA GLY A 266 -0.51 -1.37 11.42
C GLY A 266 -1.07 -2.61 10.74
N GLY A 267 -2.39 -2.69 10.54
CA GLY A 267 -3.00 -3.82 9.84
C GLY A 267 -2.42 -4.00 8.45
N GLY A 268 -2.30 -2.92 7.69
CA GLY A 268 -1.56 -2.88 6.43
C GLY A 268 -0.07 -2.71 6.64
N ILE A 269 0.33 -1.56 7.21
CA ILE A 269 1.71 -1.10 7.29
C ILE A 269 2.06 -0.66 8.70
N PHE A 270 3.21 -1.09 9.18
CA PHE A 270 3.86 -0.51 10.35
C PHE A 270 5.25 0.02 10.00
N CYS A 271 5.49 1.31 10.32
CA CYS A 271 6.79 1.96 10.14
C CYS A 271 7.30 2.54 11.46
N ASP A 272 8.55 2.23 11.87
CA ASP A 272 9.14 2.77 13.09
C ASP A 272 10.15 3.90 12.90
N GLY A 273 10.38 4.34 11.65
CA GLY A 273 11.31 5.40 11.28
C GLY A 273 10.78 6.47 10.33
N GLY A 274 9.56 6.29 9.85
CA GLY A 274 8.92 7.20 8.89
C GLY A 274 8.60 6.54 7.56
N GLY A 275 7.87 7.24 6.70
CA GLY A 275 7.49 6.71 5.40
C GLY A 275 6.76 7.71 4.51
N THR A 276 6.69 7.39 3.23
CA THR A 276 5.93 8.14 2.24
C THR A 276 4.97 7.22 1.52
N ILE A 277 3.72 7.63 1.44
CA ILE A 277 2.66 6.98 0.65
C ILE A 277 2.24 7.99 -0.40
N LEU A 278 2.42 7.65 -1.66
CA LEU A 278 2.19 8.53 -2.80
C LEU A 278 1.33 7.84 -3.85
N ALA A 279 0.28 8.49 -4.34
CA ALA A 279 -0.60 8.02 -5.41
C ALA A 279 -1.06 6.56 -5.21
N SER A 280 -1.33 6.19 -3.95
CA SER A 280 -1.52 4.79 -3.55
C SER A 280 -2.83 4.58 -2.80
N THR A 281 -3.28 3.33 -2.74
CA THR A 281 -4.48 2.95 -1.98
C THR A 281 -4.14 2.02 -0.84
N ILE A 282 -4.53 2.40 0.39
CA ILE A 282 -4.43 1.56 1.59
C ILE A 282 -5.84 1.23 2.04
N GLU A 283 -6.28 -0.04 1.85
CA GLU A 283 -7.70 -0.34 2.02
C GLU A 283 -8.00 -1.66 2.72
N GLY A 284 -9.11 -1.69 3.46
CA GLY A 284 -9.64 -2.91 4.06
C GLY A 284 -8.69 -3.63 5.01
N ASN A 285 -7.64 -2.97 5.50
CA ASN A 285 -6.70 -3.57 6.43
C ASN A 285 -7.25 -3.55 7.86
N TYR A 286 -6.84 -4.52 8.65
CA TYR A 286 -7.33 -4.70 10.01
C TYR A 286 -6.19 -4.78 11.02
N SER A 287 -6.30 -4.01 12.07
CA SER A 287 -5.52 -4.16 13.30
C SER A 287 -6.44 -4.36 14.50
N TYR A 288 -6.05 -5.20 15.44
CA TYR A 288 -6.87 -5.35 16.66
C TYR A 288 -6.84 -4.08 17.51
N ARG A 289 -5.77 -3.26 17.51
CA ARG A 289 -5.66 -2.08 18.38
C ARG A 289 -5.41 -0.76 17.69
N PHE A 290 -4.31 -0.61 16.95
CA PHE A 290 -3.84 0.69 16.47
C PHE A 290 -3.54 0.68 14.97
N GLY A 291 -3.98 1.69 14.25
CA GLY A 291 -3.69 1.86 12.83
C GLY A 291 -4.19 0.69 11.99
N GLY A 292 -5.46 0.66 11.62
CA GLY A 292 -6.00 -0.40 10.77
C GLY A 292 -5.27 -0.45 9.43
N GLY A 293 -5.15 0.69 8.75
CA GLY A 293 -4.35 0.84 7.53
C GLY A 293 -2.88 0.99 7.84
N VAL A 294 -2.50 2.10 8.48
CA VAL A 294 -1.12 2.50 8.72
C VAL A 294 -0.91 2.83 10.19
N SER A 295 0.19 2.35 10.73
CA SER A 295 0.68 2.83 12.03
C SER A 295 2.13 3.24 11.94
N THR A 296 2.44 4.42 12.50
CA THR A 296 3.80 4.93 12.50
C THR A 296 4.27 5.20 13.92
N TYR A 297 5.55 4.94 14.15
CA TYR A 297 6.20 5.19 15.43
C TYR A 297 7.62 5.69 15.19
N GLY A 298 8.01 6.82 15.78
CA GLY A 298 9.40 7.27 15.66
C GLY A 298 9.56 8.77 15.43
N ARG A 299 10.75 9.17 14.97
CA ARG A 299 11.15 10.58 14.75
C ARG A 299 11.27 10.95 13.27
N GLY A 300 10.88 10.07 12.38
CA GLY A 300 10.93 10.31 10.94
C GLY A 300 9.80 11.20 10.45
N VAL A 301 9.87 11.56 9.18
CA VAL A 301 8.79 12.23 8.45
C VAL A 301 7.80 11.18 7.98
N VAL A 302 6.52 11.52 8.07
CA VAL A 302 5.44 10.68 7.51
C VAL A 302 4.65 11.55 6.53
N ASP A 303 4.71 11.17 5.28
CA ASP A 303 4.01 11.86 4.19
C ASP A 303 2.95 10.94 3.58
N VAL A 304 1.73 11.45 3.46
CA VAL A 304 0.64 10.82 2.70
C VAL A 304 0.18 11.81 1.66
N ILE A 305 0.51 11.55 0.41
CA ILE A 305 0.33 12.50 -0.67
C ILE A 305 -0.48 11.84 -1.79
N ASN A 306 -1.50 12.55 -2.28
CA ASN A 306 -2.26 12.12 -3.46
C ASN A 306 -2.76 10.66 -3.34
N SER A 307 -3.25 10.28 -2.16
CA SER A 307 -3.49 8.88 -1.83
C SER A 307 -4.86 8.67 -1.18
N THR A 308 -5.38 7.46 -1.32
CA THR A 308 -6.66 7.05 -0.73
C THR A 308 -6.43 6.05 0.41
N ILE A 309 -6.98 6.34 1.60
CA ILE A 309 -6.95 5.43 2.76
C ILE A 309 -8.39 5.13 3.16
N SER A 310 -8.87 3.91 2.86
CA SER A 310 -10.29 3.61 2.92
C SER A 310 -10.62 2.25 3.53
N GLY A 311 -11.71 2.19 4.30
CA GLY A 311 -12.25 0.93 4.80
C GLY A 311 -11.35 0.17 5.79
N ASN A 312 -10.34 0.82 6.38
CA ASN A 312 -9.46 0.18 7.34
C ASN A 312 -10.05 0.20 8.75
N SER A 313 -9.68 -0.77 9.58
CA SER A 313 -10.25 -0.91 10.92
C SER A 313 -9.21 -1.15 12.01
N ALA A 314 -9.28 -0.33 13.07
CA ALA A 314 -8.60 -0.55 14.35
C ALA A 314 -9.65 -0.89 15.43
N ASN A 315 -9.89 -2.18 15.63
CA ASN A 315 -11.09 -2.67 16.33
C ASN A 315 -11.32 -2.09 17.74
N THR A 316 -10.27 -1.95 18.55
CA THR A 316 -10.47 -1.64 19.99
C THR A 316 -9.86 -0.32 20.45
N LYS A 317 -9.05 0.37 19.63
CA LYS A 317 -8.32 1.56 20.06
C LYS A 317 -8.39 2.70 19.04
N THR A 318 -7.30 3.06 18.37
CA THR A 318 -7.21 4.34 17.70
C THR A 318 -6.64 4.28 16.29
N GLY A 319 -7.10 5.18 15.42
CA GLY A 319 -6.61 5.35 14.09
C GLY A 319 -7.05 4.22 13.16
N GLY A 320 -8.31 4.21 12.72
CA GLY A 320 -8.80 3.19 11.79
C GLY A 320 -8.04 3.22 10.47
N GLY A 321 -7.94 4.37 9.85
CA GLY A 321 -7.09 4.60 8.69
C GLY A 321 -5.62 4.69 9.11
N ILE A 322 -5.28 5.71 9.91
CA ILE A 322 -3.91 6.03 10.29
C ILE A 322 -3.80 6.26 11.80
N HIS A 323 -2.84 5.61 12.43
CA HIS A 323 -2.39 5.92 13.79
C HIS A 323 -0.98 6.48 13.75
N MET A 324 -0.81 7.75 14.06
CA MET A 324 0.47 8.43 14.09
C MET A 324 0.96 8.64 15.52
N ARG A 325 2.07 7.99 15.88
CA ARG A 325 2.83 8.27 17.08
C ARG A 325 4.20 8.79 16.69
N VAL A 326 4.24 10.05 16.26
CA VAL A 326 5.41 10.65 15.64
C VAL A 326 5.96 11.74 16.55
N TYR A 327 7.29 11.73 16.71
CA TYR A 327 8.06 12.81 17.34
C TYR A 327 8.76 13.69 16.29
N GLY A 328 8.50 13.43 15.00
CA GLY A 328 8.89 14.19 13.81
C GLY A 328 7.70 14.94 13.20
N THR A 329 7.82 15.31 11.93
CA THR A 329 6.77 15.96 11.15
C THR A 329 5.85 14.94 10.48
N ALA A 330 4.60 15.32 10.23
CA ALA A 330 3.67 14.53 9.44
C ALA A 330 2.88 15.45 8.51
N ASN A 331 2.74 15.05 7.26
CA ASN A 331 2.02 15.77 6.23
C ASN A 331 1.00 14.86 5.56
N ILE A 332 -0.21 15.35 5.43
CA ILE A 332 -1.25 14.71 4.60
C ILE A 332 -1.70 15.75 3.59
N GLU A 333 -1.48 15.48 2.31
CA GLU A 333 -1.70 16.44 1.24
C GLU A 333 -2.46 15.78 0.08
N ASN A 334 -3.41 16.51 -0.50
CA ASN A 334 -4.18 16.07 -1.67
C ASN A 334 -4.68 14.62 -1.55
N SER A 335 -5.16 14.22 -0.37
CA SER A 335 -5.49 12.82 -0.05
C SER A 335 -6.93 12.65 0.39
N THR A 336 -7.45 11.42 0.29
CA THR A 336 -8.81 11.07 0.72
C THR A 336 -8.77 9.97 1.77
N ILE A 337 -9.26 10.25 2.98
CA ILE A 337 -9.31 9.32 4.11
C ILE A 337 -10.76 9.13 4.54
N THR A 338 -11.36 7.99 4.18
CA THR A 338 -12.80 7.77 4.36
C THR A 338 -13.14 6.33 4.70
N ALA A 339 -14.34 6.11 5.24
CA ALA A 339 -14.87 4.78 5.55
C ALA A 339 -14.01 3.95 6.52
N ASN A 340 -13.09 4.56 7.27
CA ASN A 340 -12.28 3.86 8.25
C ASN A 340 -12.98 3.81 9.62
N HIS A 341 -12.63 2.82 10.43
CA HIS A 341 -13.27 2.58 11.74
C HIS A 341 -12.27 2.39 12.88
N ALA A 342 -12.56 3.01 14.03
CA ALA A 342 -11.81 2.79 15.27
C ALA A 342 -12.66 3.08 16.52
N ALA A 343 -12.12 2.90 17.71
CA ALA A 343 -12.76 3.43 18.91
C ALA A 343 -12.62 4.95 19.01
N ILE A 344 -11.48 5.52 18.59
CA ILE A 344 -11.23 6.97 18.53
C ILE A 344 -10.39 7.28 17.28
N GLY A 345 -10.70 8.36 16.56
CA GLY A 345 -9.99 8.74 15.34
C GLY A 345 -10.17 7.68 14.25
N GLY A 346 -11.40 7.47 13.80
CA GLY A 346 -11.70 6.48 12.77
C GLY A 346 -10.86 6.67 11.53
N GLY A 347 -10.72 7.91 11.03
CA GLY A 347 -9.82 8.26 9.96
C GLY A 347 -8.37 8.32 10.43
N VAL A 348 -8.04 9.33 11.25
CA VAL A 348 -6.68 9.62 11.70
C VAL A 348 -6.65 9.78 13.23
N TYR A 349 -5.64 9.22 13.86
CA TYR A 349 -5.37 9.48 15.28
C TYR A 349 -3.93 9.92 15.51
N LEU A 350 -3.80 11.05 16.25
CA LEU A 350 -2.53 11.72 16.50
C LEU A 350 -2.12 11.53 17.97
N ARG A 351 -0.89 11.05 18.21
CA ARG A 351 -0.39 10.81 19.55
C ARG A 351 1.02 11.33 19.76
N GLY A 352 1.18 12.22 20.76
CA GLY A 352 2.48 12.64 21.25
C GLY A 352 3.27 13.47 20.25
N LEU A 353 2.61 14.30 19.46
CA LEU A 353 3.26 15.19 18.52
C LEU A 353 4.02 16.29 19.26
N THR A 354 5.30 16.42 18.96
CA THR A 354 6.16 17.53 19.41
C THR A 354 6.53 18.47 18.30
N GLN A 355 6.16 18.14 17.06
CA GLN A 355 6.47 18.85 15.81
C GLN A 355 5.17 19.17 15.04
N ALA A 356 5.31 19.89 13.93
CA ALA A 356 4.19 20.31 13.11
C ALA A 356 3.50 19.13 12.43
N PHE A 357 2.17 19.16 12.42
CA PHE A 357 1.34 18.31 11.58
C PHE A 357 0.65 19.19 10.54
N THR A 358 0.83 18.87 9.27
CA THR A 358 0.26 19.63 8.16
C THR A 358 -0.86 18.82 7.48
N LEU A 359 -1.99 19.47 7.27
CA LEU A 359 -3.12 18.93 6.53
C LEU A 359 -3.47 19.92 5.41
N GLN A 360 -3.37 19.51 4.16
CA GLN A 360 -3.56 20.39 3.01
C GLN A 360 -4.38 19.72 1.92
N SER A 361 -5.37 20.43 1.40
CA SER A 361 -6.23 19.97 0.30
C SER A 361 -6.71 18.54 0.46
N THR A 362 -7.08 18.15 1.68
CA THR A 362 -7.36 16.75 2.03
C THR A 362 -8.80 16.57 2.51
N VAL A 363 -9.45 15.52 2.04
CA VAL A 363 -10.75 15.04 2.52
C VAL A 363 -10.53 14.03 3.64
N ILE A 364 -11.05 14.31 4.84
CA ILE A 364 -11.20 13.30 5.90
C ILE A 364 -12.66 13.31 6.35
N SER A 365 -13.43 12.33 5.87
CA SER A 365 -14.87 12.32 6.06
C SER A 365 -15.44 10.90 5.97
N GLY A 366 -16.61 10.69 6.58
CA GLY A 366 -17.29 9.40 6.51
C GLY A 366 -16.58 8.28 7.29
N ASN A 367 -15.64 8.62 8.16
CA ASN A 367 -15.04 7.67 9.07
C ASN A 367 -15.93 7.50 10.32
N THR A 368 -15.75 6.42 11.05
CA THR A 368 -16.56 6.11 12.23
C THR A 368 -15.70 5.87 13.45
N ALA A 369 -16.16 6.38 14.61
CA ALA A 369 -15.52 6.15 15.89
C ALA A 369 -16.56 5.92 17.00
N ALA A 370 -16.29 4.95 17.89
CA ALA A 370 -17.19 4.63 19.00
C ALA A 370 -17.19 5.71 20.11
N SER A 371 -16.07 6.44 20.28
CA SER A 371 -15.87 7.33 21.43
C SER A 371 -15.43 8.76 21.07
N GLY A 372 -15.54 9.18 19.81
CA GLY A 372 -15.29 10.56 19.38
C GLY A 372 -14.15 10.75 18.37
N GLY A 373 -14.15 11.94 17.72
CA GLY A 373 -13.21 12.28 16.67
C GLY A 373 -13.26 11.31 15.50
N ALA A 374 -14.45 11.13 14.94
CA ALA A 374 -14.65 10.10 13.90
C ALA A 374 -13.66 10.23 12.75
N ASP A 375 -13.42 11.45 12.28
CA ASP A 375 -12.48 11.70 11.20
C ASP A 375 -11.06 11.91 11.71
N ILE A 376 -10.87 12.81 12.69
CA ILE A 376 -9.56 13.06 13.33
C ILE A 376 -9.72 13.09 14.83
N GLY A 377 -8.87 12.33 15.53
CA GLY A 377 -8.73 12.39 16.99
C GLY A 377 -7.27 12.63 17.42
N ALA A 378 -7.09 13.16 18.61
CA ALA A 378 -5.76 13.39 19.20
C ALA A 378 -5.72 13.04 20.68
N SER A 379 -4.54 12.59 21.18
CA SER A 379 -4.33 12.28 22.61
C SER A 379 -4.17 13.52 23.50
N ALA A 380 -3.84 14.66 22.92
CA ALA A 380 -3.62 15.94 23.60
C ALA A 380 -4.02 17.08 22.65
N PRO A 381 -4.20 18.32 23.13
CA PRO A 381 -4.46 19.47 22.28
C PRO A 381 -3.44 19.57 21.14
N THR A 382 -3.93 19.55 19.93
CA THR A 382 -3.12 19.52 18.69
C THR A 382 -3.69 20.52 17.71
N VAL A 383 -2.84 21.45 17.25
CA VAL A 383 -3.17 22.43 16.21
C VAL A 383 -2.60 21.92 14.89
N LEU A 384 -3.46 21.79 13.89
CA LEU A 384 -3.06 21.40 12.53
C LEU A 384 -2.78 22.65 11.71
N LEU A 385 -1.70 22.58 10.92
CA LEU A 385 -1.32 23.61 9.96
C LEU A 385 -1.86 23.23 8.58
N GLY A 386 -1.95 24.22 7.68
CA GLY A 386 -2.36 24.01 6.28
C GLY A 386 -3.63 24.75 5.93
N ALA A 387 -4.25 24.36 4.82
CA ALA A 387 -5.41 25.02 4.24
C ALA A 387 -6.20 24.12 3.29
N ASN A 388 -7.37 24.59 2.85
CA ASN A 388 -8.21 23.96 1.84
C ASN A 388 -8.60 22.50 2.17
N ASN A 389 -9.02 22.24 3.39
CA ASN A 389 -9.39 20.90 3.83
C ASN A 389 -10.90 20.71 3.92
N LEU A 390 -11.33 19.46 3.87
CA LEU A 390 -12.71 19.06 4.17
C LEU A 390 -12.69 17.97 5.26
N VAL A 391 -13.10 18.35 6.49
CA VAL A 391 -13.12 17.46 7.66
C VAL A 391 -14.46 17.61 8.35
N VAL A 392 -15.25 16.54 8.43
CA VAL A 392 -16.62 16.63 8.96
C VAL A 392 -16.66 16.52 10.49
N ALA A 393 -15.92 15.60 11.08
CA ALA A 393 -16.02 15.25 12.50
C ALA A 393 -14.65 15.12 13.17
N ASN A 394 -14.15 16.23 13.73
CA ASN A 394 -12.92 16.25 14.54
C ASN A 394 -13.20 16.08 16.04
N GLY A 395 -12.22 15.55 16.76
CA GLY A 395 -12.25 15.43 18.23
C GLY A 395 -11.95 16.75 18.92
N ALA A 396 -12.39 16.88 20.17
CA ALA A 396 -12.24 18.10 20.98
C ALA A 396 -10.78 18.58 21.16
N ASN A 397 -9.81 17.67 21.04
CA ASN A 397 -8.38 17.99 21.15
C ASN A 397 -7.73 18.39 19.81
N VAL A 398 -8.50 18.56 18.74
CA VAL A 398 -7.97 18.89 17.41
C VAL A 398 -8.48 20.26 16.99
N THR A 399 -7.56 21.17 16.73
CA THR A 399 -7.86 22.48 16.10
C THR A 399 -7.47 22.40 14.63
N LEU A 400 -8.45 22.54 13.76
CA LEU A 400 -8.28 22.54 12.29
C LEU A 400 -7.94 23.94 11.77
N PRO A 401 -7.34 24.06 10.56
CA PRO A 401 -7.24 25.33 9.86
C PRO A 401 -8.60 26.00 9.71
N ALA A 402 -8.62 27.35 9.78
CA ALA A 402 -9.87 28.12 9.88
C ALA A 402 -10.74 28.07 8.61
N ASP A 403 -10.15 27.72 7.46
CA ASP A 403 -10.81 27.58 6.17
C ASP A 403 -11.32 26.15 5.89
N THR A 404 -11.21 25.24 6.87
CA THR A 404 -11.66 23.85 6.72
C THR A 404 -13.18 23.77 6.53
N LEU A 405 -13.62 23.07 5.50
CA LEU A 405 -15.03 22.79 5.24
C LEU A 405 -15.54 21.65 6.14
N HIS A 406 -16.75 21.82 6.71
CA HIS A 406 -17.39 20.85 7.61
C HIS A 406 -18.69 20.30 7.00
N VAL A 407 -18.64 19.87 5.75
CA VAL A 407 -19.79 19.41 4.97
C VAL A 407 -19.47 18.06 4.30
N ASP A 408 -20.50 17.32 3.89
CA ASP A 408 -20.34 16.05 3.19
C ASP A 408 -19.63 16.25 1.85
N PRO A 409 -18.50 15.60 1.58
CA PRO A 409 -17.78 15.69 0.30
C PRO A 409 -18.50 15.00 -0.87
N LEU A 410 -19.61 14.33 -0.67
CA LEU A 410 -20.38 13.61 -1.68
C LEU A 410 -19.52 12.60 -2.48
N LEU A 411 -18.75 11.77 -1.78
CA LEU A 411 -17.91 10.76 -2.40
C LEU A 411 -18.72 9.62 -3.04
N ARG A 412 -18.22 9.06 -4.13
CA ARG A 412 -18.67 7.77 -4.67
C ARG A 412 -17.97 6.62 -3.92
N PRO A 413 -18.51 5.39 -3.98
CA PRO A 413 -17.81 4.22 -3.46
C PRO A 413 -16.42 4.05 -4.06
N LEU A 414 -15.51 3.39 -3.32
CA LEU A 414 -14.17 3.08 -3.78
C LEU A 414 -14.19 2.19 -5.03
N ALA A 415 -13.56 2.65 -6.10
CA ALA A 415 -13.57 1.96 -7.40
C ALA A 415 -12.32 2.28 -8.21
N PHE A 416 -12.07 1.48 -9.25
CA PHE A 416 -11.12 1.84 -10.30
C PHE A 416 -11.75 2.96 -11.16
N ASN A 417 -11.19 4.14 -11.08
CA ASN A 417 -11.67 5.34 -11.79
C ASN A 417 -10.71 5.78 -12.90
N GLY A 418 -9.92 4.85 -13.45
CA GLY A 418 -9.03 5.06 -14.59
C GLY A 418 -7.53 4.96 -14.29
N GLY A 419 -7.11 4.92 -13.02
CA GLY A 419 -5.71 4.75 -12.62
C GLY A 419 -5.36 3.33 -12.17
N PRO A 420 -4.11 3.05 -11.80
CA PRO A 420 -3.65 1.74 -11.33
C PRO A 420 -4.18 1.40 -9.93
N THR A 421 -4.57 2.41 -9.16
CA THR A 421 -5.08 2.26 -7.80
C THR A 421 -6.51 2.78 -7.68
N ARG A 422 -7.28 2.25 -6.71
CA ARG A 422 -8.68 2.65 -6.50
C ARG A 422 -8.79 4.01 -5.82
N THR A 423 -9.80 4.79 -6.19
CA THR A 423 -10.09 6.12 -5.64
C THR A 423 -11.57 6.29 -5.31
N HIS A 424 -11.90 7.32 -4.56
CA HIS A 424 -13.27 7.81 -4.38
C HIS A 424 -13.51 9.00 -5.29
N ALA A 425 -14.25 8.82 -6.37
CA ALA A 425 -14.63 9.91 -7.25
C ALA A 425 -15.61 10.87 -6.56
N LEU A 426 -15.54 12.15 -6.89
CA LEU A 426 -16.47 13.17 -6.45
C LEU A 426 -17.79 13.09 -7.27
N ARG A 427 -18.91 13.32 -6.60
CA ARG A 427 -20.21 13.49 -7.30
C ARG A 427 -20.37 14.92 -7.80
N PRO A 428 -21.19 15.15 -8.84
CA PRO A 428 -21.56 16.49 -9.23
C PRO A 428 -22.13 17.28 -8.04
N GLY A 429 -21.70 18.53 -7.87
CA GLY A 429 -22.09 19.38 -6.75
C GLY A 429 -21.35 19.11 -5.45
N SER A 430 -20.31 18.27 -5.46
CA SER A 430 -19.41 18.11 -4.32
C SER A 430 -18.80 19.45 -3.92
N PRO A 431 -18.79 19.81 -2.62
CA PRO A 431 -18.10 21.01 -2.15
C PRO A 431 -16.57 20.92 -2.22
N ALA A 432 -16.02 19.76 -2.55
CA ALA A 432 -14.59 19.55 -2.75
C ALA A 432 -14.11 19.95 -4.17
N LEU A 433 -15.05 20.10 -5.13
CA LEU A 433 -14.73 20.50 -6.51
C LEU A 433 -14.19 21.94 -6.54
N ASP A 434 -13.07 22.17 -7.22
CA ASP A 434 -12.38 23.45 -7.41
C ASP A 434 -12.06 24.22 -6.09
N ALA A 435 -12.09 23.54 -4.96
CA ALA A 435 -11.93 24.15 -3.63
C ALA A 435 -10.59 23.85 -2.96
N GLY A 436 -9.75 23.06 -3.59
CA GLY A 436 -8.43 22.66 -3.12
C GLY A 436 -7.29 23.56 -3.65
N ASN A 437 -6.09 23.09 -3.38
CA ASN A 437 -4.86 23.66 -3.91
C ASN A 437 -3.82 22.55 -4.09
N ASP A 438 -2.93 22.70 -5.06
CA ASP A 438 -1.84 21.76 -5.28
C ASP A 438 -0.56 22.24 -4.57
N PHE A 439 -0.52 22.08 -3.26
CA PHE A 439 0.65 22.40 -2.45
C PHE A 439 1.86 21.50 -2.72
N ALA A 440 1.61 20.28 -3.15
CA ALA A 440 2.66 19.29 -3.44
C ALA A 440 3.27 19.45 -4.86
N GLY A 441 2.72 20.31 -5.71
CA GLY A 441 3.17 20.53 -7.09
C GLY A 441 3.02 19.27 -7.96
N LEU A 442 1.85 18.65 -7.90
CA LEU A 442 1.55 17.40 -8.58
C LEU A 442 1.19 17.62 -10.05
N ALA A 443 1.80 16.86 -10.95
CA ALA A 443 1.39 16.89 -12.35
C ALA A 443 0.03 16.21 -12.58
N THR A 444 -0.28 15.19 -11.77
CA THR A 444 -1.48 14.35 -11.92
C THR A 444 -2.15 14.10 -10.57
N ASP A 445 -3.43 13.76 -10.58
CA ASP A 445 -4.10 13.22 -9.41
C ASP A 445 -3.65 11.76 -9.12
N GLN A 446 -4.25 11.07 -8.15
CA GLN A 446 -3.84 9.71 -7.75
C GLN A 446 -3.88 8.71 -8.93
N ARG A 447 -4.67 8.96 -9.94
CA ARG A 447 -4.82 8.06 -11.10
C ARG A 447 -3.61 8.05 -12.03
N GLY A 448 -2.73 9.08 -11.94
CA GLY A 448 -1.51 9.13 -12.72
C GLY A 448 -1.71 9.71 -14.12
N ASP A 449 -0.98 9.17 -15.09
CA ASP A 449 -0.93 9.70 -16.46
C ASP A 449 -2.31 9.78 -17.12
N GLY A 450 -2.60 10.90 -17.76
CA GLY A 450 -3.91 11.19 -18.37
C GLY A 450 -4.93 11.86 -17.43
N PHE A 451 -4.59 12.04 -16.13
CA PHE A 451 -5.45 12.68 -15.14
C PHE A 451 -4.73 13.86 -14.48
N PRO A 452 -4.74 15.06 -15.11
CA PRO A 452 -4.07 16.25 -14.55
C PRO A 452 -4.58 16.56 -13.13
N ARG A 453 -3.68 17.10 -12.27
CA ARG A 453 -4.05 17.45 -10.89
C ARG A 453 -5.01 18.64 -10.81
N THR A 454 -5.03 19.49 -11.82
CA THR A 454 -5.94 20.66 -11.89
C THR A 454 -6.73 20.62 -13.19
N VAL A 455 -8.05 20.58 -13.09
CA VAL A 455 -8.99 20.59 -14.22
C VAL A 455 -10.12 21.58 -13.89
N GLY A 456 -10.48 22.47 -14.82
CA GLY A 456 -11.55 23.43 -14.61
C GLY A 456 -11.09 24.73 -13.99
N ALA A 457 -11.73 25.21 -12.93
CA ALA A 457 -11.45 26.49 -12.29
C ALA A 457 -10.38 26.41 -11.20
N GLY A 458 -10.11 25.21 -10.66
CA GLY A 458 -9.18 24.98 -9.58
C GLY A 458 -8.83 23.51 -9.41
N THR A 459 -8.06 23.23 -8.35
CA THR A 459 -7.74 21.88 -7.92
C THR A 459 -8.83 21.40 -6.94
N ASP A 460 -9.21 20.13 -7.02
CA ASP A 460 -10.17 19.55 -6.09
C ASP A 460 -9.52 19.22 -4.73
N ILE A 461 -10.31 19.24 -3.66
CA ILE A 461 -9.86 18.71 -2.37
C ILE A 461 -9.87 17.18 -2.42
N GLY A 462 -8.75 16.55 -2.09
CA GLY A 462 -8.63 15.09 -2.03
C GLY A 462 -7.74 14.49 -3.10
N ALA A 463 -7.76 13.16 -3.23
CA ALA A 463 -6.87 12.40 -4.09
C ALA A 463 -7.36 12.27 -5.56
N PHE A 464 -8.60 12.65 -5.81
CA PHE A 464 -9.26 12.52 -7.11
C PHE A 464 -9.62 13.90 -7.65
N GLU A 465 -9.28 14.17 -8.90
CA GLU A 465 -9.68 15.36 -9.63
C GLU A 465 -10.92 15.06 -10.46
N GLY A 466 -12.03 15.70 -10.12
CA GLY A 466 -13.31 15.57 -10.82
C GLY A 466 -13.36 16.46 -12.07
N VAL A 467 -14.21 16.13 -13.00
CA VAL A 467 -14.60 17.05 -14.06
C VAL A 467 -15.85 17.76 -13.57
N VAL A 468 -15.80 19.07 -13.39
CA VAL A 468 -17.04 19.84 -13.28
C VAL A 468 -17.77 19.61 -14.59
N ALA A 469 -18.89 18.88 -14.54
CA ALA A 469 -19.74 18.80 -15.70
C ALA A 469 -20.20 20.24 -16.01
N THR A 470 -19.49 20.93 -16.90
CA THR A 470 -20.07 22.09 -17.57
C THR A 470 -21.41 21.60 -18.04
N ALA A 471 -22.49 22.25 -17.59
CA ALA A 471 -23.85 21.87 -17.97
C ALA A 471 -23.82 21.63 -19.48
N ALA A 472 -23.82 20.35 -19.87
CA ALA A 472 -23.90 20.01 -21.27
C ALA A 472 -25.17 20.67 -21.71
N GLY A 473 -25.06 21.64 -22.61
CA GLY A 473 -26.21 22.19 -23.28
C GLY A 473 -27.06 21.00 -23.71
N PRO A 474 -28.37 21.08 -23.69
CA PRO A 474 -29.24 19.93 -23.89
C PRO A 474 -28.69 19.10 -25.04
N ALA A 475 -28.37 17.83 -24.73
CA ALA A 475 -27.78 16.92 -25.71
C ALA A 475 -28.63 17.03 -26.98
N GLN A 476 -28.02 17.51 -28.05
CA GLN A 476 -28.71 17.53 -29.34
C GLN A 476 -29.01 16.05 -29.63
N ILE A 477 -30.26 15.70 -29.45
CA ILE A 477 -30.75 14.40 -29.90
C ILE A 477 -30.38 14.34 -31.37
N PRO A 478 -29.57 13.37 -31.84
CA PRO A 478 -29.22 13.28 -33.23
C PRO A 478 -30.52 13.14 -34.01
N THR A 479 -31.01 14.23 -34.55
CA THR A 479 -32.13 14.19 -35.49
C THR A 479 -31.61 13.42 -36.69
N LEU A 480 -32.29 12.31 -37.01
CA LEU A 480 -31.99 11.58 -38.23
C LEU A 480 -31.97 12.60 -39.37
N SER A 481 -30.89 12.64 -40.13
CA SER A 481 -30.79 13.56 -41.28
C SER A 481 -32.00 13.36 -42.20
N ASN A 482 -32.47 14.42 -42.83
CA ASN A 482 -33.60 14.36 -43.76
C ASN A 482 -33.44 13.26 -44.83
N THR A 483 -32.20 12.93 -45.19
CA THR A 483 -31.84 11.81 -46.07
C THR A 483 -32.16 10.44 -45.47
N VAL A 484 -31.87 10.23 -44.19
CA VAL A 484 -32.16 8.96 -43.48
C VAL A 484 -33.65 8.81 -43.25
N LEU A 485 -34.35 9.90 -42.92
CA LEU A 485 -35.85 9.92 -42.84
C LEU A 485 -36.50 9.61 -44.20
N ALA A 486 -35.97 10.15 -45.30
CA ALA A 486 -36.45 9.86 -46.63
C ALA A 486 -36.24 8.41 -47.05
N VAL A 487 -35.06 7.84 -46.72
CA VAL A 487 -34.77 6.42 -46.96
C VAL A 487 -35.68 5.50 -46.13
N LEU A 488 -35.93 5.83 -44.87
CA LEU A 488 -36.81 5.06 -44.00
C LEU A 488 -38.26 5.10 -44.51
N ALA A 489 -38.73 6.26 -44.95
CA ALA A 489 -40.04 6.43 -45.56
C ALA A 489 -40.18 5.64 -46.88
N ALA A 490 -39.14 5.63 -47.73
CA ALA A 490 -39.10 4.85 -48.95
C ALA A 490 -39.14 3.34 -48.70
N VAL A 491 -38.40 2.85 -47.70
CA VAL A 491 -38.41 1.43 -47.29
C VAL A 491 -39.80 1.01 -46.74
N LEU A 492 -40.41 1.84 -45.93
CA LEU A 492 -41.75 1.58 -45.39
C LEU A 492 -42.80 1.58 -46.49
N ALA A 493 -42.70 2.48 -47.47
CA ALA A 493 -43.63 2.53 -48.62
C ALA A 493 -43.44 1.27 -49.51
N ALA A 494 -42.18 0.82 -49.74
CA ALA A 494 -41.89 -0.38 -50.51
C ALA A 494 -42.42 -1.66 -49.84
N THR A 495 -42.23 -1.79 -48.52
CA THR A 495 -42.73 -2.94 -47.74
C THR A 495 -44.25 -2.96 -47.61
N GLY A 496 -44.87 -1.79 -47.42
CA GLY A 496 -46.33 -1.64 -47.41
C GLY A 496 -46.97 -1.96 -48.79
N GLY A 497 -46.34 -1.55 -49.89
CA GLY A 497 -46.76 -1.87 -51.22
C GLY A 497 -46.69 -3.37 -51.59
N LEU A 498 -45.66 -4.06 -51.07
CA LEU A 498 -45.52 -5.52 -51.21
C LEU A 498 -46.57 -6.30 -50.39
N ALA A 499 -46.92 -5.84 -49.21
CA ALA A 499 -47.95 -6.45 -48.37
C ALA A 499 -49.33 -6.32 -49.01
N MET A 500 -49.67 -5.15 -49.58
CA MET A 500 -50.93 -4.95 -50.30
C MET A 500 -51.06 -5.74 -51.62
N ARG A 501 -49.93 -5.97 -52.34
CA ARG A 501 -49.93 -6.85 -53.54
C ARG A 501 -50.11 -8.32 -53.17
N ARG A 502 -49.66 -8.81 -52.07
CA ARG A 502 -49.89 -10.19 -51.58
C ARG A 502 -51.37 -10.41 -51.18
N HIS A 503 -51.99 -9.39 -50.56
CA HIS A 503 -53.40 -9.52 -50.14
C HIS A 503 -54.39 -9.53 -51.30
N ARG A 504 -54.05 -8.91 -52.46
CA ARG A 504 -54.89 -8.96 -53.71
C ARG A 504 -54.73 -10.27 -54.48
N ARG A 505 -53.80 -11.17 -54.19
CA ARG A 505 -53.66 -12.48 -54.87
C ARG A 505 -54.32 -13.65 -54.14
N HIS A 506 -54.98 -13.39 -53.02
CA HIS A 506 -55.74 -14.40 -52.26
C HIS A 506 -57.27 -14.15 -52.27
N VAL A 507 -57.74 -13.25 -53.06
CA VAL A 507 -59.19 -12.95 -53.23
C VAL A 507 -59.55 -12.94 -54.75
N THR A 508 -59.22 -14.01 -55.44
CA THR A 508 -59.79 -14.43 -56.73
C THR A 508 -59.78 -15.94 -56.77
#